data_5f1a7d6b0425c8be4154fa853c34c311
#
_entry.id   5f1a7d6b0425c8be4154fa853c34c311
#
_cell.length_a   1.000
_cell.length_b   1.000
_cell.length_c   1.000
_cell.angle_alpha   90.00
_cell.angle_beta   90.00
_cell.angle_gamma   90.00
#
_symmetry.space_group_name_H-M   'P 1'
#
loop_
_entity.id
_entity.type
_entity.pdbx_description
1 polymer ?
#
loop_
_entity_poly.entity_id
_entity_poly.type
_entity_poly.pdbx_seq_one_letter_code
_entity_poly.pdbx_strand_id
1 'polypeptide(L)'
;VKFQIVGGGEFSIYTTCIETIYGITFMVLAPDGQIVKDLMPRIQNKEEVQAYIDETVKKNDMDRTELNKTKSGCELKGVTCINPVNGKEVPLYIGDFVLANYGTGAVMAVPSHDQRDFEYSIAHNIPRIQVIDGADVSEHAFEKQDYLGKGCRLINSEEFTGLTVEEAKEAITNKLVSMGVAGKTVNYHFREWIFARQRYWGEPVPVVYTEDGQIHVLDDDELPLVLPELEDYKGRNGQAPLENATEWKQYDHNGIKGKRETSTMPGSAGSSWYYFRYIDPDNDKEFANQELLKHWMPVDLYVGGPEHAVGHLMYSRIWNRFLYDKGLSPVKEPFKKLVHQGMILGENGIKMGKRFPEFVVNPSDIVRDFGADTLRLYEMFMGPLEVSKPWSQQGVEGARRFIGRVFKYFTEPENITEENDESLKKVYHQTVKKVTSDFETLGFNTAIAQMMIFMNAVTKGKCPREYAEGFIKMFSCICPHTGEELWEMLGHTGTIAFEKWPEYDEAAVKEDTVEIGIQINGKVKATVMLP
;
A
#
# COMPACT_ATOMS: atom_id res chain seq x y z
N VAL A 1 -9.81 8.35 -29.00
CA VAL A 1 -10.78 8.55 -30.10
C VAL A 1 -11.35 9.95 -29.97
N LYS A 2 -11.44 10.65 -31.10
CA LYS A 2 -12.02 11.99 -31.21
C LYS A 2 -13.49 11.91 -31.62
N PHE A 3 -14.33 12.72 -30.97
CA PHE A 3 -15.75 12.88 -31.25
C PHE A 3 -16.03 14.32 -31.66
N GLN A 4 -16.68 14.49 -32.78
CA GLN A 4 -17.10 15.81 -33.27
C GLN A 4 -18.42 16.21 -32.63
N ILE A 5 -18.51 17.44 -32.12
CA ILE A 5 -19.73 17.99 -31.55
C ILE A 5 -20.56 18.59 -32.68
N VAL A 6 -21.85 18.26 -32.74
CA VAL A 6 -22.75 18.83 -33.75
C VAL A 6 -22.83 20.35 -33.55
N GLY A 7 -22.58 21.10 -34.64
CA GLY A 7 -22.51 22.57 -34.60
C GLY A 7 -21.12 23.12 -34.20
N GLY A 8 -20.08 22.29 -34.15
CA GLY A 8 -18.67 22.69 -34.01
C GLY A 8 -18.05 22.38 -32.65
N GLY A 9 -16.77 22.10 -32.68
CA GLY A 9 -15.96 21.65 -31.58
C GLY A 9 -15.71 20.13 -31.61
N GLU A 10 -14.73 19.69 -30.87
CA GLU A 10 -14.40 18.27 -30.72
C GLU A 10 -13.90 17.98 -29.31
N PHE A 11 -14.02 16.74 -28.86
CA PHE A 11 -13.35 16.24 -27.69
C PHE A 11 -12.81 14.84 -27.91
N SER A 12 -11.88 14.42 -27.09
CA SER A 12 -11.28 13.09 -27.15
C SER A 12 -11.70 12.27 -25.94
N ILE A 13 -11.79 10.96 -26.15
CA ILE A 13 -11.89 9.97 -25.07
C ILE A 13 -10.71 9.02 -25.09
N TYR A 14 -10.46 8.42 -23.95
CA TYR A 14 -9.56 7.29 -23.79
C TYR A 14 -10.36 6.03 -23.46
N THR A 15 -10.10 4.92 -24.14
CA THR A 15 -10.76 3.63 -23.86
C THR A 15 -9.83 2.45 -24.07
N THR A 16 -9.99 1.43 -23.25
CA THR A 16 -9.37 0.10 -23.42
C THR A 16 -10.33 -0.92 -24.05
N CYS A 17 -11.60 -0.51 -24.28
CA CYS A 17 -12.69 -1.36 -24.78
C CYS A 17 -13.25 -0.79 -26.08
N ILE A 18 -12.39 -0.57 -27.08
CA ILE A 18 -12.79 0.00 -28.38
C ILE A 18 -13.78 -0.89 -29.13
N GLU A 19 -13.79 -2.19 -28.87
CA GLU A 19 -14.69 -3.17 -29.42
C GLU A 19 -16.16 -2.89 -29.11
N THR A 20 -16.43 -2.11 -28.04
CA THR A 20 -17.81 -1.77 -27.65
C THR A 20 -18.32 -0.45 -28.25
N ILE A 21 -17.53 0.24 -29.09
CA ILE A 21 -17.84 1.59 -29.58
C ILE A 21 -19.16 1.71 -30.36
N TYR A 22 -19.61 0.63 -31.00
CA TYR A 22 -20.93 0.59 -31.67
C TYR A 22 -22.10 0.55 -30.68
N GLY A 23 -21.83 0.18 -29.41
CA GLY A 23 -22.80 0.14 -28.31
C GLY A 23 -22.96 1.44 -27.54
N ILE A 24 -22.29 2.52 -27.97
CA ILE A 24 -22.42 3.84 -27.34
C ILE A 24 -23.85 4.36 -27.53
N THR A 25 -24.49 4.73 -26.42
CA THR A 25 -25.81 5.34 -26.43
C THR A 25 -25.84 6.74 -25.81
N PHE A 26 -24.81 7.11 -25.05
CA PHE A 26 -24.58 8.44 -24.55
C PHE A 26 -23.08 8.65 -24.24
N MET A 27 -22.69 9.91 -24.07
CA MET A 27 -21.35 10.28 -23.62
C MET A 27 -21.46 11.07 -22.33
N VAL A 28 -20.47 10.92 -21.44
CA VAL A 28 -20.46 11.65 -20.17
C VAL A 28 -19.22 12.52 -20.07
N LEU A 29 -19.42 13.79 -19.75
CA LEU A 29 -18.38 14.80 -19.60
C LEU A 29 -18.21 15.16 -18.10
N ALA A 30 -17.00 15.60 -17.75
CA ALA A 30 -16.73 16.13 -16.42
C ALA A 30 -17.48 17.46 -16.19
N PRO A 31 -18.30 17.59 -15.13
CA PRO A 31 -19.11 18.79 -14.88
C PRO A 31 -18.29 20.08 -14.76
N ASP A 32 -17.09 19.98 -14.19
CA ASP A 32 -16.12 21.06 -13.97
C ASP A 32 -15.11 21.23 -15.12
N GLY A 33 -15.25 20.43 -16.18
CA GLY A 33 -14.36 20.40 -17.34
C GLY A 33 -14.49 21.60 -18.27
N GLN A 34 -13.42 21.91 -19.01
CA GLN A 34 -13.43 23.03 -19.98
C GLN A 34 -14.45 22.81 -21.11
N ILE A 35 -14.62 21.56 -21.56
CA ILE A 35 -15.58 21.20 -22.62
C ILE A 35 -17.00 21.67 -22.27
N VAL A 36 -17.44 21.43 -21.03
CA VAL A 36 -18.76 21.80 -20.56
C VAL A 36 -18.92 23.33 -20.50
N LYS A 37 -17.88 24.05 -20.03
CA LYS A 37 -17.85 25.51 -20.01
C LYS A 37 -18.00 26.10 -21.41
N ASP A 38 -17.33 25.55 -22.40
CA ASP A 38 -17.38 25.97 -23.79
C ASP A 38 -18.76 25.67 -24.43
N LEU A 39 -19.45 24.64 -23.97
CA LEU A 39 -20.77 24.24 -24.44
C LEU A 39 -21.93 25.01 -23.78
N MET A 40 -21.73 25.61 -22.61
CA MET A 40 -22.78 26.31 -21.86
C MET A 40 -23.62 27.29 -22.69
N PRO A 41 -23.07 28.10 -23.63
CA PRO A 41 -23.88 28.98 -24.45
C PRO A 41 -24.91 28.25 -25.32
N ARG A 42 -24.68 26.99 -25.67
CA ARG A 42 -25.49 26.18 -26.59
C ARG A 42 -26.50 25.27 -25.90
N ILE A 43 -26.35 25.04 -24.60
CA ILE A 43 -27.20 24.16 -23.80
C ILE A 43 -28.55 24.81 -23.57
N GLN A 44 -29.65 24.06 -23.75
CA GLN A 44 -31.02 24.58 -23.60
C GLN A 44 -31.45 24.61 -22.13
N ASN A 45 -31.02 23.66 -21.29
CA ASN A 45 -31.38 23.58 -19.87
C ASN A 45 -30.25 24.10 -18.96
N LYS A 46 -29.71 25.28 -19.25
CA LYS A 46 -28.55 25.88 -18.58
C LYS A 46 -28.65 25.94 -17.06
N GLU A 47 -29.84 26.32 -16.56
CA GLU A 47 -30.06 26.46 -15.11
C GLU A 47 -29.94 25.12 -14.38
N GLU A 48 -30.51 24.05 -14.94
CA GLU A 48 -30.42 22.70 -14.41
C GLU A 48 -28.96 22.19 -14.41
N VAL A 49 -28.25 22.41 -15.53
CA VAL A 49 -26.84 22.03 -15.70
C VAL A 49 -25.95 22.80 -14.72
N GLN A 50 -26.17 24.13 -14.57
CA GLN A 50 -25.38 24.92 -13.64
C GLN A 50 -25.62 24.52 -12.18
N ALA A 51 -26.87 24.26 -11.80
CA ALA A 51 -27.19 23.77 -10.45
C ALA A 51 -26.48 22.42 -10.14
N TYR A 52 -26.45 21.52 -11.12
CA TYR A 52 -25.74 20.24 -10.99
C TYR A 52 -24.21 20.43 -10.84
N ILE A 53 -23.62 21.36 -11.62
CA ILE A 53 -22.20 21.70 -11.52
C ILE A 53 -21.88 22.24 -10.12
N ASP A 54 -22.68 23.20 -9.63
CA ASP A 54 -22.48 23.85 -8.33
C ASP A 54 -22.60 22.87 -7.15
N GLU A 55 -23.42 21.83 -7.27
CA GLU A 55 -23.51 20.74 -6.30
C GLU A 55 -22.30 19.82 -6.39
N THR A 56 -21.89 19.46 -7.59
CA THR A 56 -20.79 18.51 -7.82
C THR A 56 -19.44 19.06 -7.37
N VAL A 57 -19.15 20.33 -7.60
CA VAL A 57 -17.89 20.99 -7.21
C VAL A 57 -17.69 21.03 -5.69
N LYS A 58 -18.75 20.89 -4.90
CA LYS A 58 -18.66 20.81 -3.42
C LYS A 58 -18.19 19.44 -2.93
N LYS A 59 -18.25 18.41 -3.76
CA LYS A 59 -17.82 17.03 -3.45
C LYS A 59 -16.32 16.89 -3.71
N ASN A 60 -15.61 16.14 -2.87
CA ASN A 60 -14.21 15.77 -3.16
C ASN A 60 -14.13 14.60 -4.16
N ASP A 61 -12.97 14.37 -4.76
CA ASP A 61 -12.76 13.33 -5.77
C ASP A 61 -13.08 11.91 -5.25
N MET A 62 -12.84 11.63 -3.96
CA MET A 62 -13.19 10.34 -3.35
C MET A 62 -14.70 10.15 -3.26
N ASP A 63 -15.44 11.18 -2.83
CA ASP A 63 -16.90 11.14 -2.76
C ASP A 63 -17.54 10.99 -4.14
N ARG A 64 -16.89 11.51 -5.18
CA ARG A 64 -17.35 11.43 -6.58
C ARG A 64 -17.13 10.06 -7.19
N THR A 65 -16.05 9.35 -6.81
CA THR A 65 -15.65 8.08 -7.45
C THR A 65 -15.99 6.82 -6.63
N GLU A 66 -16.69 6.97 -5.50
CA GLU A 66 -17.08 5.83 -4.65
C GLU A 66 -17.98 4.84 -5.41
N LEU A 67 -17.57 3.55 -5.43
CA LEU A 67 -18.19 2.50 -6.24
C LEU A 67 -19.65 2.18 -5.86
N ASN A 68 -20.01 2.36 -4.59
CA ASN A 68 -21.33 1.96 -4.05
C ASN A 68 -22.37 3.10 -4.08
N LYS A 69 -22.07 4.22 -4.70
CA LYS A 69 -22.97 5.38 -4.75
C LYS A 69 -23.80 5.37 -6.02
N THR A 70 -25.09 5.71 -5.90
CA THR A 70 -25.97 5.96 -7.07
C THR A 70 -25.34 7.06 -7.91
N LYS A 71 -25.07 6.76 -9.17
CA LYS A 71 -24.44 7.70 -10.11
C LYS A 71 -25.45 8.73 -10.54
N SER A 72 -25.15 10.00 -10.30
CA SER A 72 -25.98 11.12 -10.69
C SER A 72 -25.46 11.77 -11.97
N GLY A 73 -26.33 12.45 -12.70
CA GLY A 73 -25.97 13.17 -13.92
C GLY A 73 -27.09 14.03 -14.46
N CYS A 74 -26.76 14.85 -15.43
CA CYS A 74 -27.69 15.77 -16.11
C CYS A 74 -27.43 15.77 -17.61
N GLU A 75 -28.48 15.67 -18.41
CA GLU A 75 -28.41 15.79 -19.87
C GLU A 75 -28.07 17.24 -20.30
N LEU A 76 -27.18 17.37 -21.28
CA LEU A 76 -26.91 18.64 -21.95
C LEU A 76 -27.86 18.81 -23.14
N LYS A 77 -29.12 19.23 -22.90
CA LYS A 77 -30.15 19.30 -23.92
C LYS A 77 -29.78 20.26 -25.06
N GLY A 78 -30.01 19.79 -26.29
CA GLY A 78 -29.70 20.53 -27.51
C GLY A 78 -28.24 20.42 -27.96
N VAL A 79 -27.40 19.60 -27.30
CA VAL A 79 -26.01 19.36 -27.70
C VAL A 79 -25.79 17.87 -27.84
N THR A 80 -25.28 17.45 -29.00
CA THR A 80 -24.96 16.06 -29.32
C THR A 80 -23.57 15.97 -29.93
N CYS A 81 -23.00 14.78 -29.99
CA CYS A 81 -21.76 14.48 -30.74
C CYS A 81 -21.98 13.34 -31.73
N ILE A 82 -21.05 13.18 -32.66
CA ILE A 82 -21.11 12.15 -33.70
C ILE A 82 -20.22 10.98 -33.28
N ASN A 83 -20.79 9.77 -33.25
CA ASN A 83 -20.01 8.55 -33.12
C ASN A 83 -19.22 8.32 -34.44
N PRO A 84 -17.87 8.33 -34.41
CA PRO A 84 -17.08 8.30 -35.63
C PRO A 84 -17.16 6.98 -36.41
N VAL A 85 -17.60 5.87 -35.79
CA VAL A 85 -17.66 4.57 -36.47
C VAL A 85 -18.90 4.39 -37.36
N ASN A 86 -20.03 5.03 -37.01
CA ASN A 86 -21.32 4.84 -37.68
C ASN A 86 -22.05 6.14 -38.04
N GLY A 87 -21.47 7.30 -37.71
CA GLY A 87 -22.05 8.61 -38.02
C GLY A 87 -23.31 9.00 -37.23
N LYS A 88 -23.72 8.21 -36.25
CA LYS A 88 -24.91 8.46 -35.45
C LYS A 88 -24.68 9.57 -34.44
N GLU A 89 -25.72 10.42 -34.24
CA GLU A 89 -25.71 11.38 -33.16
C GLU A 89 -25.91 10.70 -31.80
N VAL A 90 -25.13 11.16 -30.82
CA VAL A 90 -25.11 10.64 -29.44
C VAL A 90 -25.34 11.79 -28.48
N PRO A 91 -26.27 11.69 -27.53
CA PRO A 91 -26.54 12.74 -26.53
C PRO A 91 -25.34 12.86 -25.55
N LEU A 92 -25.14 14.09 -25.05
CA LEU A 92 -24.13 14.40 -24.05
C LEU A 92 -24.76 14.58 -22.67
N TYR A 93 -24.11 14.04 -21.67
CA TYR A 93 -24.45 14.17 -20.26
C TYR A 93 -23.25 14.72 -19.48
N ILE A 94 -23.48 15.25 -18.31
CA ILE A 94 -22.47 15.45 -17.28
C ILE A 94 -22.75 14.49 -16.13
N GLY A 95 -21.67 13.98 -15.50
CA GLY A 95 -21.78 13.03 -14.39
C GLY A 95 -20.71 13.26 -13.35
N ASP A 96 -21.06 13.17 -12.07
CA ASP A 96 -20.15 13.43 -10.96
C ASP A 96 -18.99 12.42 -10.86
N PHE A 97 -19.11 11.26 -11.48
CA PHE A 97 -18.11 10.21 -11.56
C PHE A 97 -17.04 10.43 -12.66
N VAL A 98 -17.17 11.45 -13.51
CA VAL A 98 -16.15 11.85 -14.49
C VAL A 98 -15.37 13.05 -13.95
N LEU A 99 -14.05 12.91 -13.84
CA LEU A 99 -13.16 13.94 -13.30
C LEU A 99 -12.48 14.72 -14.43
N ALA A 100 -12.43 16.04 -14.33
CA ALA A 100 -11.78 16.90 -15.34
C ALA A 100 -10.25 16.73 -15.37
N ASN A 101 -9.66 16.33 -14.25
CA ASN A 101 -8.21 16.14 -14.07
C ASN A 101 -7.75 14.68 -14.27
N TYR A 102 -8.64 13.79 -14.70
CA TYR A 102 -8.32 12.39 -14.97
C TYR A 102 -8.66 12.01 -16.42
N GLY A 103 -7.65 11.56 -17.16
CA GLY A 103 -7.81 11.25 -18.59
C GLY A 103 -8.13 12.49 -19.43
N THR A 104 -9.19 12.41 -20.22
CA THR A 104 -9.63 13.50 -21.12
C THR A 104 -10.81 14.31 -20.56
N GLY A 105 -11.31 13.97 -19.37
CA GLY A 105 -12.54 14.57 -18.83
C GLY A 105 -13.81 14.18 -19.57
N ALA A 106 -13.76 13.14 -20.41
CA ALA A 106 -14.88 12.61 -21.17
C ALA A 106 -14.79 11.09 -21.28
N VAL A 107 -15.92 10.39 -21.18
CA VAL A 107 -16.02 8.94 -21.32
C VAL A 107 -17.18 8.56 -22.24
N MET A 108 -17.01 7.47 -22.98
CA MET A 108 -18.12 6.84 -23.71
C MET A 108 -18.90 5.94 -22.76
N ALA A 109 -20.21 5.92 -22.90
CA ALA A 109 -21.08 5.05 -22.13
C ALA A 109 -21.67 3.94 -23.01
N VAL A 110 -21.46 2.70 -22.54
CA VAL A 110 -21.87 1.47 -23.22
C VAL A 110 -22.71 0.58 -22.31
N PRO A 111 -23.96 0.91 -22.05
CA PRO A 111 -24.79 0.31 -20.99
C PRO A 111 -24.91 -1.21 -21.04
N SER A 112 -24.83 -1.83 -22.21
CA SER A 112 -24.87 -3.29 -22.31
C SER A 112 -23.56 -3.97 -21.90
N HIS A 113 -22.44 -3.21 -21.73
CA HIS A 113 -21.10 -3.75 -21.51
C HIS A 113 -20.31 -3.09 -20.36
N ASP A 114 -20.94 -2.16 -19.62
CA ASP A 114 -20.44 -1.56 -18.39
C ASP A 114 -21.57 -1.45 -17.37
N GLN A 115 -21.42 -2.05 -16.21
CA GLN A 115 -22.50 -2.11 -15.19
C GLN A 115 -22.88 -0.74 -14.66
N ARG A 116 -21.95 0.18 -14.53
CA ARG A 116 -22.21 1.54 -14.08
C ARG A 116 -23.06 2.31 -15.12
N ASP A 117 -22.73 2.16 -16.39
CA ASP A 117 -23.49 2.76 -17.49
C ASP A 117 -24.87 2.13 -17.63
N PHE A 118 -24.98 0.82 -17.33
CA PHE A 118 -26.25 0.09 -17.28
C PHE A 118 -27.19 0.69 -16.24
N GLU A 119 -26.73 0.85 -14.99
CA GLU A 119 -27.51 1.44 -13.90
C GLU A 119 -27.92 2.90 -14.21
N TYR A 120 -26.98 3.68 -14.77
CA TYR A 120 -27.24 5.04 -15.22
C TYR A 120 -28.31 5.08 -16.31
N SER A 121 -28.26 4.15 -17.29
CA SER A 121 -29.23 4.08 -18.38
C SER A 121 -30.64 3.77 -17.89
N ILE A 122 -30.78 2.96 -16.84
CA ILE A 122 -32.08 2.71 -16.19
C ILE A 122 -32.62 3.99 -15.54
N ALA A 123 -31.79 4.66 -14.74
CA ALA A 123 -32.17 5.85 -14.00
C ALA A 123 -32.62 7.01 -14.93
N HIS A 124 -32.05 7.10 -16.13
CA HIS A 124 -32.30 8.15 -17.11
C HIS A 124 -33.12 7.70 -18.32
N ASN A 125 -33.64 6.45 -18.33
CA ASN A 125 -34.40 5.88 -19.42
C ASN A 125 -33.69 5.96 -20.79
N ILE A 126 -32.37 5.67 -20.81
CA ILE A 126 -31.54 5.68 -22.01
C ILE A 126 -31.55 4.29 -22.67
N PRO A 127 -31.65 4.21 -24.01
CA PRO A 127 -31.61 2.91 -24.71
C PRO A 127 -30.28 2.21 -24.53
N ARG A 128 -30.29 0.87 -24.62
CA ARG A 128 -29.12 0.01 -24.50
C ARG A 128 -28.92 -0.78 -25.79
N ILE A 129 -27.70 -0.85 -26.27
CA ILE A 129 -27.34 -1.59 -27.50
C ILE A 129 -26.30 -2.62 -27.15
N GLN A 130 -26.67 -3.90 -27.24
CA GLN A 130 -25.71 -4.99 -27.08
C GLN A 130 -24.91 -5.17 -28.37
N VAL A 131 -23.57 -5.24 -28.23
CA VAL A 131 -22.64 -5.40 -29.36
C VAL A 131 -21.70 -6.58 -29.23
N ILE A 132 -21.75 -7.31 -28.13
CA ILE A 132 -21.02 -8.55 -27.91
C ILE A 132 -22.04 -9.63 -27.54
N ASP A 133 -22.00 -10.77 -28.25
CA ASP A 133 -22.87 -11.92 -27.98
C ASP A 133 -22.42 -12.70 -26.74
N GLY A 134 -23.25 -13.60 -26.24
CA GLY A 134 -22.86 -14.57 -25.21
C GLY A 134 -23.61 -14.45 -23.89
N ALA A 135 -24.37 -13.38 -23.64
CA ALA A 135 -25.20 -13.24 -22.44
C ALA A 135 -26.47 -12.43 -22.69
N ASP A 136 -27.47 -12.61 -21.83
CA ASP A 136 -28.65 -11.76 -21.75
C ASP A 136 -28.28 -10.48 -20.95
N VAL A 137 -28.47 -9.31 -21.54
CA VAL A 137 -28.16 -7.99 -20.95
C VAL A 137 -29.43 -7.25 -20.50
N SER A 138 -30.51 -7.95 -20.22
CA SER A 138 -31.78 -7.35 -19.79
C SER A 138 -31.72 -6.82 -18.35
N GLU A 139 -31.05 -7.53 -17.44
CA GLU A 139 -30.99 -7.23 -16.02
C GLU A 139 -29.64 -6.68 -15.54
N HIS A 140 -28.54 -6.97 -16.26
CA HIS A 140 -27.18 -6.52 -15.94
C HIS A 140 -26.32 -6.44 -17.18
N ALA A 141 -25.19 -5.70 -17.10
CA ALA A 141 -24.26 -5.58 -18.20
C ALA A 141 -23.42 -6.88 -18.36
N PHE A 142 -23.00 -7.13 -19.61
CA PHE A 142 -22.04 -8.17 -19.95
C PHE A 142 -20.65 -7.53 -20.07
N GLU A 143 -19.88 -7.57 -18.97
CA GLU A 143 -18.66 -6.80 -18.83
C GLU A 143 -17.42 -7.49 -19.41
N LYS A 144 -16.33 -6.73 -19.53
CA LYS A 144 -15.07 -7.19 -20.14
C LYS A 144 -14.51 -8.47 -19.55
N GLN A 145 -14.56 -8.65 -18.22
CA GLN A 145 -14.10 -9.86 -17.54
C GLN A 145 -14.94 -11.09 -17.90
N ASP A 146 -16.16 -10.88 -18.40
CA ASP A 146 -17.10 -11.93 -18.74
C ASP A 146 -17.00 -12.38 -20.19
N TYR A 147 -16.51 -11.54 -21.11
CA TYR A 147 -16.43 -11.86 -22.53
C TYR A 147 -15.00 -11.99 -23.06
N LEU A 148 -14.00 -11.32 -22.48
CA LEU A 148 -12.63 -11.32 -22.99
C LEU A 148 -11.99 -12.72 -22.89
N GLY A 149 -11.41 -13.19 -23.99
CA GLY A 149 -10.77 -14.51 -24.05
C GLY A 149 -11.73 -15.71 -24.08
N LYS A 150 -13.05 -15.49 -24.18
CA LYS A 150 -14.06 -16.56 -24.20
C LYS A 150 -14.62 -16.86 -25.60
N GLY A 151 -14.02 -16.27 -26.64
CA GLY A 151 -14.44 -16.51 -28.03
C GLY A 151 -15.74 -15.84 -28.43
N CYS A 152 -16.25 -14.90 -27.63
CA CYS A 152 -17.41 -14.10 -27.95
C CYS A 152 -17.20 -13.29 -29.23
N ARG A 153 -18.30 -13.01 -29.93
CA ARG A 153 -18.27 -12.31 -31.21
C ARG A 153 -19.07 -11.02 -31.18
N LEU A 154 -18.71 -10.10 -32.05
CA LEU A 154 -19.49 -8.87 -32.22
C LEU A 154 -20.82 -9.12 -32.93
N ILE A 155 -21.85 -8.42 -32.44
CA ILE A 155 -23.17 -8.28 -33.06
C ILE A 155 -23.50 -6.78 -33.17
N ASN A 156 -24.43 -6.41 -33.99
CA ASN A 156 -24.87 -4.99 -34.17
C ASN A 156 -23.73 -3.99 -34.43
N SER A 157 -22.65 -4.45 -35.08
CA SER A 157 -21.40 -3.68 -35.26
C SER A 157 -21.02 -3.55 -36.74
N GLU A 158 -22.01 -3.44 -37.64
CA GLU A 158 -21.87 -3.26 -39.09
C GLU A 158 -20.90 -4.31 -39.68
N GLU A 159 -19.86 -3.87 -40.42
CA GLU A 159 -18.88 -4.75 -41.07
C GLU A 159 -18.04 -5.57 -40.08
N PHE A 160 -18.03 -5.25 -38.81
CA PHE A 160 -17.30 -6.00 -37.77
C PHE A 160 -18.15 -7.08 -37.08
N THR A 161 -19.42 -7.16 -37.43
CA THR A 161 -20.31 -8.22 -36.90
C THR A 161 -19.80 -9.59 -37.30
N GLY A 162 -19.72 -10.50 -36.33
CA GLY A 162 -19.22 -11.88 -36.49
C GLY A 162 -17.72 -12.05 -36.23
N LEU A 163 -16.93 -10.98 -36.12
CA LEU A 163 -15.54 -11.07 -35.68
C LEU A 163 -15.48 -11.44 -34.19
N THR A 164 -14.42 -12.12 -33.78
CA THR A 164 -14.13 -12.27 -32.35
C THR A 164 -13.81 -10.90 -31.73
N VAL A 165 -13.94 -10.80 -30.42
CA VAL A 165 -13.66 -9.55 -29.67
C VAL A 165 -12.22 -9.06 -29.95
N GLU A 166 -11.25 -9.96 -29.99
CA GLU A 166 -9.85 -9.66 -30.22
C GLU A 166 -9.62 -9.15 -31.65
N GLU A 167 -10.16 -9.83 -32.65
CA GLU A 167 -10.09 -9.41 -34.06
C GLU A 167 -10.75 -8.06 -34.29
N ALA A 168 -11.93 -7.87 -33.72
CA ALA A 168 -12.70 -6.63 -33.83
C ALA A 168 -11.96 -5.45 -33.19
N LYS A 169 -11.36 -5.65 -32.02
CA LYS A 169 -10.57 -4.61 -31.33
C LYS A 169 -9.45 -4.07 -32.23
N GLU A 170 -8.73 -4.95 -32.90
CA GLU A 170 -7.69 -4.55 -33.84
C GLU A 170 -8.25 -3.88 -35.10
N ALA A 171 -9.26 -4.47 -35.71
CA ALA A 171 -9.87 -3.99 -36.95
C ALA A 171 -10.53 -2.61 -36.76
N ILE A 172 -11.31 -2.39 -35.69
CA ILE A 172 -11.94 -1.11 -35.38
C ILE A 172 -10.86 -0.05 -35.08
N THR A 173 -9.82 -0.40 -34.31
CA THR A 173 -8.70 0.51 -34.05
C THR A 173 -8.05 0.96 -35.34
N ASN A 174 -7.73 0.03 -36.25
CA ASN A 174 -7.09 0.35 -37.52
C ASN A 174 -7.98 1.22 -38.42
N LYS A 175 -9.30 0.97 -38.46
CA LYS A 175 -10.26 1.82 -39.18
C LYS A 175 -10.23 3.25 -38.65
N LEU A 176 -10.39 3.45 -37.35
CA LEU A 176 -10.42 4.77 -36.72
C LEU A 176 -9.10 5.53 -36.87
N VAL A 177 -7.97 4.83 -36.79
CA VAL A 177 -6.63 5.41 -37.07
C VAL A 177 -6.52 5.86 -38.51
N SER A 178 -6.97 5.03 -39.46
CA SER A 178 -6.95 5.38 -40.91
C SER A 178 -7.83 6.58 -41.22
N MET A 179 -8.91 6.78 -40.47
CA MET A 179 -9.78 7.95 -40.58
C MET A 179 -9.19 9.22 -39.92
N GLY A 180 -8.06 9.12 -39.24
CA GLY A 180 -7.43 10.24 -38.52
C GLY A 180 -8.15 10.67 -37.24
N VAL A 181 -9.11 9.85 -36.75
CA VAL A 181 -9.93 10.17 -35.56
C VAL A 181 -9.51 9.41 -34.30
N ALA A 182 -8.51 8.53 -34.39
CA ALA A 182 -7.96 7.81 -33.24
C ALA A 182 -6.45 7.63 -33.32
N GLY A 183 -5.84 7.34 -32.18
CA GLY A 183 -4.44 6.95 -32.05
C GLY A 183 -4.25 5.95 -30.92
N LYS A 184 -3.29 5.03 -31.09
CA LYS A 184 -2.85 4.16 -29.99
C LYS A 184 -1.97 4.98 -29.06
N THR A 185 -2.25 4.93 -27.76
CA THR A 185 -1.45 5.59 -26.73
C THR A 185 -1.24 4.64 -25.55
N VAL A 186 -0.16 4.83 -24.83
CA VAL A 186 0.15 4.08 -23.62
C VAL A 186 -0.06 5.02 -22.44
N ASN A 187 -1.03 4.70 -21.58
CA ASN A 187 -1.23 5.39 -20.33
C ASN A 187 -0.85 4.49 -19.17
N TYR A 188 -0.12 5.04 -18.23
CA TYR A 188 0.23 4.34 -17.00
C TYR A 188 -0.88 4.53 -15.96
N HIS A 189 -1.30 3.46 -15.31
CA HIS A 189 -2.30 3.48 -14.24
C HIS A 189 -1.73 4.00 -12.92
N PHE A 190 -1.21 5.22 -12.92
CA PHE A 190 -0.87 5.91 -11.68
C PHE A 190 -1.05 7.42 -11.84
N ARG A 191 -1.32 8.10 -10.73
CA ARG A 191 -1.40 9.56 -10.72
C ARG A 191 0.00 10.13 -10.86
N GLU A 192 0.13 11.26 -11.55
CA GLU A 192 1.39 11.99 -11.61
C GLU A 192 1.92 12.29 -10.22
N TRP A 193 3.21 12.12 -10.08
CA TRP A 193 3.87 12.23 -8.81
C TRP A 193 4.51 13.60 -8.68
N ILE A 194 4.00 14.41 -7.75
CA ILE A 194 4.61 15.68 -7.44
C ILE A 194 5.76 15.41 -6.46
N PHE A 195 6.98 15.54 -6.93
CA PHE A 195 8.17 15.29 -6.13
C PHE A 195 8.51 16.45 -5.19
N ALA A 196 8.31 17.69 -5.63
CA ALA A 196 8.60 18.90 -4.86
C ALA A 196 7.67 19.09 -3.66
N ARG A 197 8.22 19.53 -2.53
CA ARG A 197 7.50 19.89 -1.31
C ARG A 197 7.81 21.31 -0.90
N GLN A 198 6.80 22.07 -0.54
CA GLN A 198 6.90 23.42 0.00
C GLN A 198 7.07 23.34 1.52
N ARG A 199 8.15 22.68 1.95
CA ARG A 199 8.53 22.48 3.36
C ARG A 199 10.00 22.80 3.54
N TYR A 200 10.37 23.26 4.74
CA TYR A 200 11.77 23.49 5.07
C TYR A 200 12.53 22.16 5.28
N TRP A 201 11.99 21.28 6.12
CA TRP A 201 12.62 20.00 6.43
C TRP A 201 12.46 19.00 5.27
N GLY A 202 13.55 18.71 4.64
CA GLY A 202 13.71 17.80 3.51
C GLY A 202 15.03 18.09 2.80
N GLU A 203 15.49 17.18 1.95
CA GLU A 203 16.65 17.38 1.13
C GLU A 203 16.37 18.50 0.10
N PRO A 204 17.20 19.57 0.01
CA PRO A 204 17.01 20.60 -0.99
C PRO A 204 17.27 20.04 -2.39
N VAL A 205 16.53 20.52 -3.37
CA VAL A 205 16.70 20.10 -4.77
C VAL A 205 17.88 20.86 -5.38
N PRO A 206 18.95 20.18 -5.85
CA PRO A 206 20.20 20.83 -6.26
C PRO A 206 20.13 21.38 -7.69
N VAL A 207 19.17 22.28 -7.95
CA VAL A 207 18.99 22.91 -9.26
C VAL A 207 18.82 24.43 -9.15
N VAL A 208 19.16 25.11 -10.24
CA VAL A 208 19.06 26.55 -10.42
C VAL A 208 18.26 26.83 -11.70
N TYR A 209 17.33 27.77 -11.62
CA TYR A 209 16.66 28.33 -12.78
C TYR A 209 17.43 29.57 -13.24
N THR A 210 18.03 29.48 -14.40
CA THR A 210 18.84 30.54 -14.99
C THR A 210 17.97 31.66 -15.57
N GLU A 211 18.54 32.84 -15.78
CA GLU A 211 17.81 34.00 -16.31
C GLU A 211 17.25 33.79 -17.73
N ASP A 212 17.87 32.91 -18.51
CA ASP A 212 17.41 32.50 -19.85
C ASP A 212 16.37 31.35 -19.83
N GLY A 213 15.93 30.95 -18.63
CA GLY A 213 14.89 29.94 -18.43
C GLY A 213 15.37 28.48 -18.54
N GLN A 214 16.69 28.25 -18.51
CA GLN A 214 17.25 26.89 -18.45
C GLN A 214 17.31 26.39 -17.01
N ILE A 215 17.40 25.05 -16.85
CA ILE A 215 17.66 24.40 -15.57
C ILE A 215 19.13 23.98 -15.55
N HIS A 216 19.84 24.50 -14.56
CA HIS A 216 21.22 24.13 -14.27
C HIS A 216 21.25 23.25 -13.01
N VAL A 217 21.89 22.07 -13.10
CA VAL A 217 22.16 21.22 -11.94
C VAL A 217 23.45 21.69 -11.28
N LEU A 218 23.49 21.79 -9.95
CA LEU A 218 24.70 22.20 -9.23
C LEU A 218 25.87 21.27 -9.52
N ASP A 219 27.06 21.82 -9.61
CA ASP A 219 28.29 21.07 -9.81
C ASP A 219 28.66 20.27 -8.54
N ASP A 220 29.47 19.23 -8.69
CA ASP A 220 29.84 18.32 -7.59
C ASP A 220 30.57 19.02 -6.43
N ASP A 221 31.31 20.08 -6.72
CA ASP A 221 32.03 20.90 -5.73
C ASP A 221 31.12 21.83 -4.92
N GLU A 222 29.88 22.03 -5.35
CA GLU A 222 28.83 22.76 -4.62
C GLU A 222 28.02 21.88 -3.68
N LEU A 223 28.26 20.56 -3.68
CA LEU A 223 27.54 19.60 -2.86
C LEU A 223 28.35 19.23 -1.60
N PRO A 224 27.69 18.97 -0.46
CA PRO A 224 26.25 18.93 -0.26
C PRO A 224 25.61 20.31 -0.22
N LEU A 225 24.45 20.48 -0.88
CA LEU A 225 23.65 21.69 -0.75
C LEU A 225 22.99 21.73 0.65
N VAL A 226 23.41 22.67 1.47
CA VAL A 226 22.95 22.80 2.86
C VAL A 226 21.78 23.78 2.95
N LEU A 227 20.77 23.42 3.75
CA LEU A 227 19.64 24.31 4.05
C LEU A 227 20.13 25.54 4.85
N PRO A 228 19.70 26.75 4.49
CA PRO A 228 20.04 27.96 5.24
C PRO A 228 19.21 28.06 6.53
N GLU A 229 19.75 28.65 7.57
CA GLU A 229 18.93 29.02 8.73
C GLU A 229 17.93 30.12 8.36
N LEU A 230 16.72 30.04 8.91
CA LEU A 230 15.64 31.00 8.69
C LEU A 230 15.15 31.58 10.02
N GLU A 231 14.78 32.86 10.01
CA GLU A 231 14.09 33.49 11.14
C GLU A 231 12.63 32.98 11.27
N ASP A 232 12.00 32.63 10.14
CA ASP A 232 10.65 32.08 10.09
C ASP A 232 10.60 30.88 9.12
N TYR A 233 10.33 29.70 9.68
CA TYR A 233 10.23 28.44 8.96
C TYR A 233 8.84 28.19 8.34
N LYS A 234 7.93 29.18 8.40
CA LYS A 234 6.61 29.07 7.80
C LYS A 234 6.61 29.62 6.37
N GLY A 235 5.97 28.88 5.48
CA GLY A 235 5.64 29.42 4.16
C GLY A 235 4.62 30.54 4.26
N ARG A 236 4.74 31.55 3.43
CA ARG A 236 3.82 32.69 3.35
C ARG A 236 3.08 32.67 2.00
N ASN A 237 1.80 32.97 2.01
CA ASN A 237 0.99 33.05 0.78
C ASN A 237 1.11 31.84 -0.16
N GLY A 238 1.23 30.63 0.40
CA GLY A 238 1.38 29.39 -0.38
C GLY A 238 2.77 29.15 -0.94
N GLN A 239 3.76 29.99 -0.61
CA GLN A 239 5.15 29.82 -1.03
C GLN A 239 5.91 28.92 -0.06
N ALA A 240 6.99 28.31 -0.57
CA ALA A 240 7.88 27.50 0.25
C ALA A 240 8.62 28.35 1.31
N PRO A 241 8.95 27.80 2.50
CA PRO A 241 9.73 28.53 3.51
C PRO A 241 11.07 29.04 3.00
N LEU A 242 11.74 28.31 2.11
CA LEU A 242 13.02 28.69 1.51
C LEU A 242 12.93 29.95 0.60
N GLU A 243 11.73 30.36 0.20
CA GLU A 243 11.55 31.67 -0.46
C GLU A 243 11.95 32.84 0.43
N ASN A 244 11.90 32.66 1.76
CA ASN A 244 12.35 33.67 2.73
C ASN A 244 13.87 33.79 2.79
N ALA A 245 14.64 32.82 2.30
CA ALA A 245 16.11 32.82 2.25
C ALA A 245 16.61 33.63 1.04
N THR A 246 16.43 34.94 1.04
CA THR A 246 16.64 35.79 -0.14
C THR A 246 18.08 35.73 -0.67
N GLU A 247 19.08 35.67 0.20
CA GLU A 247 20.49 35.57 -0.19
C GLU A 247 20.83 34.17 -0.71
N TRP A 248 20.45 33.13 0.03
CA TRP A 248 20.65 31.73 -0.36
C TRP A 248 19.99 31.39 -1.71
N LYS A 249 18.83 31.95 -1.98
CA LYS A 249 18.09 31.74 -3.21
C LYS A 249 18.81 32.30 -4.45
N GLN A 250 19.57 33.39 -4.31
CA GLN A 250 20.35 33.95 -5.41
C GLN A 250 21.53 33.03 -5.75
N TYR A 251 21.78 32.87 -7.01
CA TYR A 251 22.88 32.07 -7.52
C TYR A 251 23.72 32.84 -8.51
N ASP A 252 25.03 32.89 -8.26
CA ASP A 252 26.03 33.46 -9.17
C ASP A 252 27.32 32.66 -8.96
N HIS A 253 27.54 31.65 -9.82
CA HIS A 253 28.72 30.80 -9.76
C HIS A 253 29.16 30.40 -11.16
N ASN A 254 30.47 30.42 -11.41
CA ASN A 254 31.11 30.07 -12.70
C ASN A 254 30.46 30.75 -13.93
N GLY A 255 29.97 31.99 -13.78
CA GLY A 255 29.32 32.75 -14.85
C GLY A 255 27.86 32.40 -15.09
N ILE A 256 27.29 31.48 -14.32
CA ILE A 256 25.88 31.10 -14.36
C ILE A 256 25.17 31.93 -13.27
N LYS A 257 24.11 32.66 -13.69
CA LYS A 257 23.26 33.45 -12.80
C LYS A 257 21.83 32.92 -12.82
N GLY A 258 21.20 32.94 -11.65
CA GLY A 258 19.84 32.43 -11.54
C GLY A 258 19.30 32.43 -10.11
N LYS A 259 18.29 31.56 -9.90
CA LYS A 259 17.68 31.36 -8.60
C LYS A 259 17.64 29.86 -8.28
N ARG A 260 18.08 29.49 -7.08
CA ARG A 260 17.96 28.12 -6.58
C ARG A 260 16.48 27.71 -6.45
N GLU A 261 16.21 26.44 -6.68
CA GLU A 261 14.93 25.82 -6.33
C GLU A 261 14.69 25.96 -4.83
N THR A 262 13.49 26.35 -4.45
CA THR A 262 13.09 26.59 -3.06
C THR A 262 12.22 25.50 -2.47
N SER A 263 11.84 24.51 -3.28
CA SER A 263 11.21 23.30 -2.79
C SER A 263 12.23 22.31 -2.22
N THR A 264 11.78 21.45 -1.34
CA THR A 264 12.55 20.30 -0.86
C THR A 264 12.01 19.00 -1.43
N MET A 265 12.78 17.94 -1.35
CA MET A 265 12.34 16.59 -1.70
C MET A 265 11.34 16.08 -0.67
N PRO A 266 10.48 15.09 -1.02
CA PRO A 266 9.56 14.49 -0.05
C PRO A 266 10.31 13.73 1.03
N GLY A 267 9.71 13.59 2.22
CA GLY A 267 10.33 12.91 3.36
C GLY A 267 10.74 11.46 3.10
N SER A 268 10.18 10.82 2.07
CA SER A 268 10.60 9.47 1.65
C SER A 268 11.79 9.45 0.68
N ALA A 269 12.33 10.60 0.25
CA ALA A 269 13.47 10.64 -0.66
C ALA A 269 14.74 10.10 -0.01
N GLY A 270 15.11 10.64 1.15
CA GLY A 270 16.27 10.16 1.92
C GLY A 270 16.09 8.72 2.38
N SER A 271 14.91 8.35 2.87
CA SER A 271 14.62 6.99 3.31
C SER A 271 14.58 5.96 2.16
N SER A 272 14.51 6.40 0.92
CA SER A 272 14.40 5.51 -0.24
C SER A 272 15.67 4.73 -0.56
N TRP A 273 16.81 5.12 -0.01
CA TRP A 273 18.11 4.50 -0.29
C TRP A 273 18.93 4.17 0.96
N TYR A 274 18.41 4.40 2.19
CA TYR A 274 19.14 4.25 3.45
C TYR A 274 19.75 2.85 3.62
N TYR A 275 19.08 1.80 3.14
CA TYR A 275 19.55 0.42 3.23
C TYR A 275 20.83 0.16 2.42
N PHE A 276 21.09 0.92 1.36
CA PHE A 276 22.39 0.90 0.70
C PHE A 276 23.47 1.49 1.61
N ARG A 277 23.18 2.67 2.20
CA ARG A 277 24.14 3.36 3.06
C ARG A 277 24.47 2.59 4.32
N TYR A 278 23.52 1.80 4.86
CA TYR A 278 23.76 0.93 6.01
C TYR A 278 24.80 -0.17 5.74
N ILE A 279 24.98 -0.56 4.49
CA ILE A 279 25.98 -1.56 4.09
C ILE A 279 27.41 -1.00 4.24
N ASP A 280 27.56 0.32 4.01
CA ASP A 280 28.88 0.98 4.03
C ASP A 280 28.72 2.44 4.54
N PRO A 281 28.46 2.60 5.86
CA PRO A 281 28.06 3.90 6.42
C PRO A 281 29.16 4.95 6.46
N ASP A 282 30.42 4.54 6.52
CA ASP A 282 31.58 5.43 6.69
C ASP A 282 32.30 5.77 5.37
N ASN A 283 31.73 5.36 4.24
CA ASN A 283 32.30 5.63 2.93
C ASN A 283 32.13 7.11 2.55
N ASP A 284 33.24 7.80 2.35
CA ASP A 284 33.31 9.21 1.97
C ASP A 284 33.51 9.47 0.46
N LYS A 285 33.67 8.39 -0.34
CA LYS A 285 33.98 8.46 -1.78
C LYS A 285 32.79 8.12 -2.67
N GLU A 286 31.96 7.20 -2.23
CA GLU A 286 30.77 6.76 -2.95
C GLU A 286 29.63 6.44 -1.98
N PHE A 287 28.40 6.32 -2.47
CA PHE A 287 27.25 6.10 -1.58
C PHE A 287 27.30 4.75 -0.85
N ALA A 288 27.94 3.74 -1.44
CA ALA A 288 28.33 2.47 -0.82
C ALA A 288 29.26 1.70 -1.77
N ASN A 289 30.18 0.94 -1.22
CA ASN A 289 31.12 0.12 -1.97
C ASN A 289 30.41 -0.95 -2.80
N GLN A 290 30.75 -1.05 -4.10
CA GLN A 290 30.06 -1.91 -5.05
C GLN A 290 30.22 -3.41 -4.74
N GLU A 291 31.35 -3.85 -4.20
CA GLU A 291 31.54 -5.26 -3.83
C GLU A 291 30.73 -5.62 -2.59
N LEU A 292 30.62 -4.71 -1.62
CA LEU A 292 29.75 -4.91 -0.47
C LEU A 292 28.27 -4.95 -0.88
N LEU A 293 27.86 -4.09 -1.82
CA LEU A 293 26.50 -4.13 -2.36
C LEU A 293 26.19 -5.45 -3.05
N LYS A 294 27.09 -5.98 -3.88
CA LYS A 294 26.93 -7.29 -4.52
C LYS A 294 26.81 -8.43 -3.52
N HIS A 295 27.48 -8.32 -2.37
CA HIS A 295 27.44 -9.32 -1.32
C HIS A 295 26.13 -9.28 -0.52
N TRP A 296 25.67 -8.09 -0.14
CA TRP A 296 24.56 -7.92 0.81
C TRP A 296 23.18 -7.71 0.18
N MET A 297 23.12 -7.24 -1.07
CA MET A 297 21.85 -7.01 -1.76
C MET A 297 21.35 -8.26 -2.52
N PRO A 298 20.03 -8.46 -2.64
CA PRO A 298 18.95 -7.66 -2.06
C PRO A 298 18.78 -7.87 -0.56
N VAL A 299 18.09 -6.97 0.12
CA VAL A 299 17.70 -7.13 1.54
C VAL A 299 16.84 -8.38 1.70
N ASP A 300 17.23 -9.29 2.59
CA ASP A 300 16.60 -10.61 2.69
C ASP A 300 15.17 -10.55 3.23
N LEU A 301 14.93 -9.74 4.25
CA LEU A 301 13.64 -9.58 4.91
C LEU A 301 13.39 -8.11 5.20
N TYR A 302 12.27 -7.60 4.69
CA TYR A 302 11.83 -6.22 4.91
C TYR A 302 10.47 -6.20 5.58
N VAL A 303 10.40 -5.63 6.79
CA VAL A 303 9.19 -5.64 7.61
C VAL A 303 8.69 -4.20 7.78
N GLY A 304 7.42 -3.96 7.50
CA GLY A 304 6.83 -2.63 7.64
C GLY A 304 5.33 -2.61 7.39
N GLY A 305 4.66 -1.56 7.86
CA GLY A 305 3.22 -1.40 7.72
C GLY A 305 2.77 -1.15 6.27
N PRO A 306 1.51 -1.47 5.93
CA PRO A 306 0.96 -1.30 4.58
C PRO A 306 0.88 0.17 4.14
N GLU A 307 0.90 1.13 5.07
CA GLU A 307 0.93 2.57 4.80
C GLU A 307 2.16 3.02 4.01
N HIS A 308 3.23 2.23 4.04
CA HIS A 308 4.46 2.50 3.30
C HIS A 308 4.41 2.06 1.84
N ALA A 309 3.36 1.35 1.40
CA ALA A 309 3.26 0.81 0.04
C ALA A 309 3.31 1.91 -1.04
N VAL A 310 2.55 2.99 -0.84
CA VAL A 310 2.49 4.15 -1.78
C VAL A 310 3.49 5.26 -1.44
N GLY A 311 4.23 5.14 -0.35
CA GLY A 311 5.25 6.10 0.07
C GLY A 311 6.65 5.49 -0.07
N HIS A 312 7.24 5.15 1.07
CA HIS A 312 8.61 4.65 1.18
C HIS A 312 8.94 3.50 0.22
N LEU A 313 8.10 2.47 0.12
CA LEU A 313 8.39 1.31 -0.73
C LEU A 313 8.40 1.65 -2.21
N MET A 314 7.48 2.49 -2.68
CA MET A 314 7.44 2.92 -4.07
C MET A 314 8.67 3.79 -4.38
N TYR A 315 9.03 4.75 -3.52
CA TYR A 315 10.24 5.55 -3.68
C TYR A 315 11.50 4.67 -3.70
N SER A 316 11.64 3.73 -2.75
CA SER A 316 12.78 2.80 -2.70
C SER A 316 12.93 2.00 -3.98
N ARG A 317 11.84 1.50 -4.55
CA ARG A 317 11.87 0.72 -5.80
C ARG A 317 12.22 1.59 -7.01
N ILE A 318 11.72 2.82 -7.07
CA ILE A 318 12.05 3.77 -8.15
C ILE A 318 13.54 4.15 -8.08
N TRP A 319 14.04 4.52 -6.90
CA TRP A 319 15.45 4.83 -6.71
C TRP A 319 16.36 3.64 -7.03
N ASN A 320 16.02 2.46 -6.51
CA ASN A 320 16.79 1.26 -6.81
C ASN A 320 16.81 0.96 -8.31
N ARG A 321 15.67 1.13 -9.01
CA ARG A 321 15.60 0.90 -10.45
C ARG A 321 16.47 1.88 -11.22
N PHE A 322 16.42 3.16 -10.86
CA PHE A 322 17.30 4.18 -11.44
C PHE A 322 18.78 3.85 -11.21
N LEU A 323 19.16 3.50 -9.96
CA LEU A 323 20.52 3.11 -9.62
C LEU A 323 20.96 1.83 -10.37
N TYR A 324 20.06 0.86 -10.55
CA TYR A 324 20.33 -0.33 -11.35
C TYR A 324 20.60 0.02 -12.81
N ASP A 325 19.77 0.85 -13.42
CA ASP A 325 19.93 1.29 -14.83
C ASP A 325 21.22 2.11 -15.03
N LYS A 326 21.74 2.75 -13.98
CA LYS A 326 23.05 3.43 -13.97
C LYS A 326 24.23 2.51 -13.60
N GLY A 327 23.99 1.23 -13.34
CA GLY A 327 25.02 0.26 -12.95
C GLY A 327 25.52 0.44 -11.50
N LEU A 328 24.80 1.18 -10.66
CA LEU A 328 25.15 1.49 -9.28
C LEU A 328 24.46 0.56 -8.25
N SER A 329 23.38 -0.10 -8.62
CA SER A 329 22.76 -1.18 -7.83
C SER A 329 22.97 -2.53 -8.52
N PRO A 330 23.33 -3.60 -7.80
CA PRO A 330 23.50 -4.93 -8.38
C PRO A 330 22.18 -5.65 -8.65
N VAL A 331 21.05 -5.15 -8.14
CA VAL A 331 19.75 -5.84 -8.17
C VAL A 331 18.63 -4.95 -8.70
N LYS A 332 17.65 -5.57 -9.38
CA LYS A 332 16.48 -4.86 -9.92
C LYS A 332 15.44 -4.55 -8.85
N GLU A 333 15.28 -5.42 -7.86
CA GLU A 333 14.36 -5.27 -6.74
C GLU A 333 15.15 -5.24 -5.44
N PRO A 334 14.94 -4.24 -4.57
CA PRO A 334 15.77 -4.05 -3.38
C PRO A 334 15.45 -5.03 -2.25
N PHE A 335 14.24 -5.58 -2.21
CA PHE A 335 13.74 -6.42 -1.13
C PHE A 335 13.36 -7.81 -1.65
N LYS A 336 13.94 -8.86 -1.05
CA LYS A 336 13.69 -10.25 -1.43
C LYS A 336 12.35 -10.76 -0.89
N LYS A 337 12.03 -10.41 0.36
CA LYS A 337 10.79 -10.76 1.03
C LYS A 337 10.26 -9.55 1.79
N LEU A 338 9.01 -9.19 1.53
CA LEU A 338 8.29 -8.15 2.24
C LEU A 338 7.24 -8.77 3.17
N VAL A 339 7.21 -8.34 4.42
CA VAL A 339 6.19 -8.72 5.39
C VAL A 339 5.48 -7.47 5.88
N HIS A 340 4.17 -7.41 5.65
CA HIS A 340 3.33 -6.34 6.18
C HIS A 340 2.88 -6.65 7.59
N GLN A 341 3.04 -5.68 8.48
CA GLN A 341 2.45 -5.73 9.82
C GLN A 341 1.01 -5.24 9.76
N GLY A 342 0.12 -5.90 10.51
CA GLY A 342 -1.21 -5.39 10.76
C GLY A 342 -1.17 -4.12 11.63
N MET A 343 -2.16 -3.26 11.45
CA MET A 343 -2.27 -2.02 12.22
C MET A 343 -2.81 -2.32 13.63
N ILE A 344 -2.23 -1.69 14.64
CA ILE A 344 -2.81 -1.67 15.99
C ILE A 344 -3.84 -0.55 16.03
N LEU A 345 -5.08 -0.93 16.25
CA LEU A 345 -6.23 -0.03 16.31
C LEU A 345 -6.52 0.41 17.74
N GLY A 346 -7.25 1.49 17.92
CA GLY A 346 -7.80 1.83 19.21
C GLY A 346 -8.75 0.74 19.76
N GLU A 347 -9.11 0.78 21.02
CA GLU A 347 -10.07 -0.16 21.63
C GLU A 347 -11.44 -0.14 20.93
N ASN A 348 -11.77 0.97 20.25
CA ASN A 348 -12.95 1.14 19.41
C ASN A 348 -12.85 0.46 18.03
N GLY A 349 -11.73 -0.21 17.71
CA GLY A 349 -11.49 -0.86 16.43
C GLY A 349 -11.16 0.10 15.27
N ILE A 350 -10.93 1.38 15.54
CA ILE A 350 -10.63 2.41 14.53
C ILE A 350 -9.14 2.78 14.63
N LYS A 351 -8.55 3.20 13.51
CA LYS A 351 -7.16 3.70 13.46
C LYS A 351 -6.98 4.82 14.47
N MET A 352 -5.97 4.68 15.34
CA MET A 352 -5.58 5.72 16.29
C MET A 352 -5.20 7.01 15.57
N GLY A 353 -5.69 8.14 16.05
CA GLY A 353 -5.40 9.43 15.44
C GLY A 353 -6.14 10.60 16.09
N LYS A 354 -5.92 11.79 15.55
CA LYS A 354 -6.43 13.07 16.10
C LYS A 354 -7.96 13.14 16.19
N ARG A 355 -8.69 12.30 15.43
CA ARG A 355 -10.15 12.29 15.40
C ARG A 355 -10.74 11.70 16.69
N PHE A 356 -10.02 10.74 17.32
CA PHE A 356 -10.44 10.06 18.54
C PHE A 356 -9.23 9.97 19.47
N PRO A 357 -8.78 11.10 20.05
CA PRO A 357 -7.56 11.18 20.85
C PRO A 357 -7.61 10.33 22.12
N GLU A 358 -8.82 10.08 22.66
CA GLU A 358 -9.06 9.24 23.83
C GLU A 358 -8.70 7.77 23.64
N PHE A 359 -8.63 7.28 22.39
CA PHE A 359 -8.23 5.91 22.05
C PHE A 359 -6.77 5.82 21.58
N VAL A 360 -6.03 6.93 21.60
CA VAL A 360 -4.60 6.92 21.23
C VAL A 360 -3.79 6.41 22.40
N VAL A 361 -3.05 5.32 22.17
CA VAL A 361 -2.13 4.76 23.16
C VAL A 361 -0.72 5.25 22.85
N ASN A 362 -0.08 5.90 23.83
CA ASN A 362 1.30 6.29 23.75
C ASN A 362 2.20 5.16 24.26
N PRO A 363 3.09 4.58 23.44
CA PRO A 363 4.02 3.54 23.88
C PRO A 363 4.86 3.93 25.11
N SER A 364 5.27 5.19 25.23
CA SER A 364 6.06 5.68 26.36
C SER A 364 5.32 5.57 27.69
N ASP A 365 4.00 5.74 27.70
CA ASP A 365 3.19 5.58 28.91
C ASP A 365 3.12 4.10 29.30
N ILE A 366 2.95 3.20 28.34
CA ILE A 366 2.94 1.75 28.61
C ILE A 366 4.32 1.28 29.12
N VAL A 367 5.40 1.76 28.53
CA VAL A 367 6.77 1.44 28.97
C VAL A 367 7.00 1.94 30.41
N ARG A 368 6.57 3.16 30.74
CA ARG A 368 6.70 3.72 32.09
C ARG A 368 5.90 2.92 33.12
N ASP A 369 4.66 2.54 32.80
CA ASP A 369 3.73 1.97 33.77
C ASP A 369 3.83 0.44 33.86
N PHE A 370 4.20 -0.24 32.78
CA PHE A 370 4.24 -1.71 32.69
C PHE A 370 5.62 -2.29 32.32
N GLY A 371 6.52 -1.48 31.81
CA GLY A 371 7.85 -1.90 31.34
C GLY A 371 7.89 -2.26 29.86
N ALA A 372 9.07 -2.10 29.25
CA ALA A 372 9.29 -2.33 27.83
C ALA A 372 9.02 -3.78 27.42
N ASP A 373 9.45 -4.77 28.22
CA ASP A 373 9.22 -6.19 27.94
C ASP A 373 7.73 -6.53 27.91
N THR A 374 6.90 -5.84 28.72
CA THR A 374 5.45 -6.04 28.71
C THR A 374 4.84 -5.56 27.39
N LEU A 375 5.24 -4.39 26.92
CA LEU A 375 4.77 -3.86 25.65
C LEU A 375 5.17 -4.79 24.50
N ARG A 376 6.43 -5.20 24.43
CA ARG A 376 6.95 -6.13 23.42
C ARG A 376 6.20 -7.45 23.41
N LEU A 377 6.05 -8.07 24.58
CA LEU A 377 5.33 -9.35 24.71
C LEU A 377 3.86 -9.20 24.27
N TYR A 378 3.21 -8.12 24.67
CA TYR A 378 1.80 -7.87 24.33
C TYR A 378 1.61 -7.70 22.81
N GLU A 379 2.39 -6.84 22.17
CA GLU A 379 2.28 -6.60 20.72
C GLU A 379 2.53 -7.86 19.90
N MET A 380 3.50 -8.68 20.29
CA MET A 380 3.80 -9.94 19.61
C MET A 380 2.75 -11.03 19.90
N PHE A 381 2.08 -10.98 21.07
CA PHE A 381 1.12 -12.01 21.48
C PHE A 381 -0.33 -11.75 21.02
N MET A 382 -0.72 -10.51 20.75
CA MET A 382 -2.10 -10.13 20.50
C MET A 382 -2.74 -10.72 19.23
N GLY A 383 -1.97 -11.44 18.42
CA GLY A 383 -2.45 -12.17 17.22
C GLY A 383 -1.40 -12.27 16.10
N PRO A 384 -1.76 -12.86 14.95
CA PRO A 384 -0.87 -12.96 13.80
C PRO A 384 -0.34 -11.59 13.37
N LEU A 385 0.94 -11.54 12.94
CA LEU A 385 1.64 -10.28 12.67
C LEU A 385 0.93 -9.42 11.60
N GLU A 386 0.41 -10.05 10.55
CA GLU A 386 -0.19 -9.36 9.40
C GLU A 386 -1.63 -8.85 9.65
N VAL A 387 -2.27 -9.28 10.74
CA VAL A 387 -3.67 -8.94 11.02
C VAL A 387 -3.78 -7.67 11.86
N SER A 388 -4.60 -6.73 11.43
CA SER A 388 -4.94 -5.55 12.25
C SER A 388 -5.77 -5.94 13.46
N LYS A 389 -5.45 -5.37 14.62
CA LYS A 389 -5.99 -5.79 15.92
C LYS A 389 -6.32 -4.59 16.80
N PRO A 390 -7.44 -4.61 17.53
CA PRO A 390 -7.74 -3.57 18.51
C PRO A 390 -6.82 -3.69 19.74
N TRP A 391 -6.43 -2.57 20.29
CA TRP A 391 -5.74 -2.50 21.57
C TRP A 391 -6.61 -3.06 22.70
N SER A 392 -6.00 -3.69 23.69
CA SER A 392 -6.67 -4.19 24.89
C SER A 392 -5.81 -3.96 26.14
N GLN A 393 -6.26 -3.11 27.03
CA GLN A 393 -5.58 -2.86 28.30
C GLN A 393 -5.49 -4.15 29.17
N GLN A 394 -6.53 -4.97 29.17
CA GLN A 394 -6.51 -6.27 29.86
C GLN A 394 -5.44 -7.21 29.28
N GLY A 395 -5.20 -7.13 27.97
CA GLY A 395 -4.14 -7.90 27.29
C GLY A 395 -2.75 -7.49 27.78
N VAL A 396 -2.50 -6.19 27.95
CA VAL A 396 -1.24 -5.66 28.50
C VAL A 396 -1.02 -6.16 29.94
N GLU A 397 -2.05 -6.10 30.77
CA GLU A 397 -1.99 -6.63 32.13
C GLU A 397 -1.76 -8.15 32.16
N GLY A 398 -2.36 -8.88 31.21
CA GLY A 398 -2.12 -10.31 31.02
C GLY A 398 -0.67 -10.62 30.71
N ALA A 399 -0.06 -9.85 29.79
CA ALA A 399 1.35 -9.95 29.45
C ALA A 399 2.25 -9.67 30.67
N ARG A 400 1.95 -8.59 31.42
CA ARG A 400 2.67 -8.26 32.65
C ARG A 400 2.62 -9.40 33.69
N ARG A 401 1.43 -9.98 33.90
CA ARG A 401 1.29 -11.14 34.82
C ARG A 401 2.09 -12.35 34.38
N PHE A 402 2.16 -12.61 33.08
CA PHE A 402 2.96 -13.72 32.56
C PHE A 402 4.46 -13.49 32.80
N ILE A 403 4.99 -12.31 32.49
CA ILE A 403 6.39 -11.94 32.78
C ILE A 403 6.68 -12.09 34.28
N GLY A 404 5.80 -11.56 35.15
CA GLY A 404 5.95 -11.70 36.60
C GLY A 404 5.96 -13.15 37.09
N ARG A 405 5.17 -14.05 36.46
CA ARG A 405 5.18 -15.48 36.77
C ARG A 405 6.48 -16.15 36.33
N VAL A 406 6.99 -15.82 35.12
CA VAL A 406 8.29 -16.30 34.63
C VAL A 406 9.40 -15.85 35.56
N PHE A 407 9.48 -14.57 35.85
CA PHE A 407 10.50 -13.98 36.71
C PHE A 407 10.47 -14.63 38.11
N LYS A 408 9.32 -14.63 38.78
CA LYS A 408 9.18 -15.22 40.10
C LYS A 408 9.63 -16.68 40.15
N TYR A 409 9.24 -17.48 39.14
CA TYR A 409 9.58 -18.92 39.13
C TYR A 409 11.08 -19.15 39.01
N PHE A 410 11.77 -18.47 38.08
CA PHE A 410 13.18 -18.72 37.82
C PHE A 410 14.13 -17.97 38.76
N THR A 411 13.66 -17.01 39.56
CA THR A 411 14.45 -16.34 40.60
C THR A 411 14.49 -17.10 41.91
N GLU A 412 13.63 -18.10 42.12
CA GLU A 412 13.60 -18.96 43.32
C GLU A 412 14.51 -20.19 43.08
N PRO A 413 15.72 -20.32 43.73
CA PRO A 413 16.69 -21.39 43.47
C PRO A 413 16.13 -22.81 43.70
N GLU A 414 15.17 -22.95 44.59
CA GLU A 414 14.51 -24.22 44.87
C GLU A 414 13.70 -24.77 43.71
N ASN A 415 13.32 -23.94 42.76
CA ASN A 415 12.59 -24.34 41.54
C ASN A 415 13.52 -24.92 40.46
N ILE A 416 14.83 -24.76 40.58
CA ILE A 416 15.81 -25.28 39.64
C ILE A 416 16.46 -26.54 40.20
N THR A 417 16.70 -27.50 39.35
CA THR A 417 17.37 -28.78 39.72
C THR A 417 18.40 -29.17 38.66
N GLU A 418 19.45 -29.88 39.12
CA GLU A 418 20.43 -30.52 38.21
C GLU A 418 19.95 -31.91 37.76
N GLU A 419 18.87 -32.42 38.35
CA GLU A 419 18.30 -33.72 37.99
C GLU A 419 17.38 -33.58 36.76
N ASN A 420 17.49 -34.56 35.84
CA ASN A 420 16.60 -34.65 34.69
C ASN A 420 15.17 -35.02 35.12
N ASP A 421 14.21 -34.43 34.50
CA ASP A 421 12.79 -34.76 34.66
C ASP A 421 12.19 -35.23 33.33
N GLU A 422 12.01 -36.53 33.19
CA GLU A 422 11.43 -37.14 31.99
C GLU A 422 10.00 -36.66 31.71
N SER A 423 9.27 -36.23 32.76
CA SER A 423 7.92 -35.69 32.58
C SER A 423 7.88 -34.32 31.85
N LEU A 424 8.96 -33.53 31.96
CA LEU A 424 9.13 -32.26 31.29
C LEU A 424 9.83 -32.36 29.94
N LYS A 425 10.52 -33.46 29.67
CA LYS A 425 11.34 -33.67 28.46
C LYS A 425 10.52 -33.41 27.20
N LYS A 426 9.37 -34.06 27.05
CA LYS A 426 8.52 -33.93 25.88
C LYS A 426 8.08 -32.48 25.67
N VAL A 427 7.49 -31.82 26.67
CA VAL A 427 7.00 -30.46 26.56
C VAL A 427 8.14 -29.46 26.29
N TYR A 428 9.33 -29.68 26.84
CA TYR A 428 10.49 -28.83 26.58
C TYR A 428 10.90 -28.89 25.10
N HIS A 429 11.16 -30.10 24.58
CA HIS A 429 11.60 -30.27 23.20
C HIS A 429 10.53 -29.86 22.18
N GLN A 430 9.26 -30.09 22.48
CA GLN A 430 8.14 -29.53 21.69
C GLN A 430 8.14 -28.00 21.70
N THR A 431 8.47 -27.38 22.84
CA THR A 431 8.55 -25.92 22.95
C THR A 431 9.70 -25.37 22.13
N VAL A 432 10.90 -25.94 22.22
CA VAL A 432 12.05 -25.53 21.41
C VAL A 432 11.72 -25.64 19.92
N LYS A 433 11.20 -26.80 19.48
CA LYS A 433 10.83 -27.03 18.08
C LYS A 433 9.79 -26.01 17.57
N LYS A 434 8.72 -25.83 18.33
CA LYS A 434 7.61 -24.94 17.97
C LYS A 434 8.05 -23.48 17.92
N VAL A 435 8.78 -23.01 18.93
CA VAL A 435 9.28 -21.63 19.00
C VAL A 435 10.27 -21.34 17.87
N THR A 436 11.17 -22.29 17.57
CA THR A 436 12.12 -22.18 16.45
C THR A 436 11.37 -21.97 15.13
N SER A 437 10.44 -22.86 14.80
CA SER A 437 9.66 -22.79 13.56
C SER A 437 8.80 -21.52 13.48
N ASP A 438 8.20 -21.12 14.59
CA ASP A 438 7.36 -19.92 14.65
C ASP A 438 8.19 -18.63 14.49
N PHE A 439 9.40 -18.57 15.05
CA PHE A 439 10.28 -17.41 14.87
C PHE A 439 10.78 -17.30 13.42
N GLU A 440 11.10 -18.41 12.76
CA GLU A 440 11.46 -18.41 11.34
C GLU A 440 10.33 -17.92 10.43
N THR A 441 9.09 -18.16 10.84
CA THR A 441 7.88 -17.76 10.09
C THR A 441 7.19 -16.52 10.63
N LEU A 442 7.75 -15.86 11.64
CA LEU A 442 7.21 -14.69 12.35
C LEU A 442 5.87 -14.95 13.07
N GLY A 443 5.64 -16.20 13.45
CA GLY A 443 4.47 -16.65 14.22
C GLY A 443 4.59 -16.39 15.72
N PHE A 444 4.95 -15.17 16.13
CA PHE A 444 5.28 -14.82 17.51
C PHE A 444 4.17 -15.13 18.51
N ASN A 445 2.91 -14.94 18.14
CA ASN A 445 1.77 -15.20 19.01
C ASN A 445 1.67 -16.69 19.39
N THR A 446 1.93 -17.60 18.46
CA THR A 446 1.89 -19.03 18.72
C THR A 446 3.15 -19.51 19.46
N ALA A 447 4.31 -18.91 19.20
CA ALA A 447 5.53 -19.13 19.97
C ALA A 447 5.33 -18.77 21.46
N ILE A 448 4.74 -17.60 21.74
CA ILE A 448 4.46 -17.15 23.11
C ILE A 448 3.43 -18.07 23.78
N ALA A 449 2.38 -18.49 23.05
CA ALA A 449 1.42 -19.46 23.58
C ALA A 449 2.10 -20.78 23.97
N GLN A 450 3.05 -21.27 23.18
CA GLN A 450 3.82 -22.45 23.51
C GLN A 450 4.74 -22.24 24.73
N MET A 451 5.34 -21.07 24.88
CA MET A 451 6.10 -20.71 26.09
C MET A 451 5.20 -20.70 27.32
N MET A 452 3.94 -20.27 27.21
CA MET A 452 2.97 -20.34 28.31
C MET A 452 2.62 -21.79 28.68
N ILE A 453 2.52 -22.68 27.70
CA ILE A 453 2.30 -24.12 27.91
C ILE A 453 3.46 -24.71 28.71
N PHE A 454 4.71 -24.42 28.33
CA PHE A 454 5.88 -24.85 29.07
C PHE A 454 5.87 -24.34 30.52
N MET A 455 5.59 -23.04 30.72
CA MET A 455 5.49 -22.48 32.07
C MET A 455 4.40 -23.13 32.92
N ASN A 456 3.29 -23.53 32.33
CA ASN A 456 2.23 -24.26 33.04
C ASN A 456 2.66 -25.67 33.45
N ALA A 457 3.58 -26.28 32.72
CA ALA A 457 4.15 -27.59 33.08
C ALA A 457 5.17 -27.46 34.22
N VAL A 458 6.16 -26.56 34.09
CA VAL A 458 7.25 -26.43 35.06
C VAL A 458 6.78 -25.93 36.43
N THR A 459 5.75 -25.09 36.51
CA THR A 459 5.22 -24.57 37.80
C THR A 459 4.57 -25.64 38.69
N LYS A 460 4.45 -26.87 38.21
CA LYS A 460 3.97 -28.03 39.02
C LYS A 460 5.08 -28.74 39.79
N GLY A 461 6.34 -28.40 39.55
CA GLY A 461 7.49 -29.05 40.16
C GLY A 461 8.77 -28.22 39.99
N LYS A 462 9.89 -28.87 39.87
CA LYS A 462 11.19 -28.25 39.61
C LYS A 462 11.54 -28.33 38.12
N CYS A 463 12.24 -27.33 37.61
CA CYS A 463 12.72 -27.29 36.24
C CYS A 463 14.20 -27.72 36.17
N PRO A 464 14.59 -28.70 35.35
CA PRO A 464 16.00 -28.97 35.05
C PRO A 464 16.69 -27.68 34.55
N ARG A 465 17.93 -27.43 35.04
CA ARG A 465 18.70 -26.22 34.68
C ARG A 465 18.82 -26.04 33.16
N GLU A 466 19.12 -27.11 32.45
CA GLU A 466 19.23 -27.10 30.99
C GLU A 466 17.93 -26.57 30.31
N TYR A 467 16.75 -26.99 30.82
CA TYR A 467 15.45 -26.54 30.27
C TYR A 467 15.14 -25.13 30.67
N ALA A 468 15.52 -24.69 31.87
CA ALA A 468 15.42 -23.32 32.31
C ALA A 468 16.24 -22.37 31.42
N GLU A 469 17.51 -22.69 31.20
CA GLU A 469 18.40 -21.92 30.34
C GLU A 469 17.93 -21.87 28.89
N GLY A 470 17.49 -23.00 28.33
CA GLY A 470 16.92 -23.04 26.97
C GLY A 470 15.66 -22.22 26.83
N PHE A 471 14.77 -22.27 27.83
CA PHE A 471 13.56 -21.43 27.84
C PHE A 471 13.91 -19.94 27.93
N ILE A 472 14.84 -19.54 28.82
CA ILE A 472 15.22 -18.14 29.01
C ILE A 472 15.87 -17.59 27.74
N LYS A 473 16.68 -18.38 27.00
CA LYS A 473 17.25 -18.00 25.69
C LYS A 473 16.14 -17.66 24.68
N MET A 474 15.11 -18.49 24.55
CA MET A 474 13.97 -18.21 23.66
C MET A 474 13.16 -17.00 24.14
N PHE A 475 12.91 -16.92 25.43
CA PHE A 475 12.12 -15.83 26.03
C PHE A 475 12.80 -14.48 25.93
N SER A 476 14.13 -14.41 26.03
CA SER A 476 14.91 -13.18 25.93
C SER A 476 14.79 -12.48 24.58
N CYS A 477 14.49 -13.20 23.50
CA CYS A 477 14.25 -12.60 22.19
C CYS A 477 13.02 -11.69 22.19
N ILE A 478 12.04 -11.96 23.04
CA ILE A 478 10.81 -11.17 23.20
C ILE A 478 10.94 -10.21 24.39
N CYS A 479 11.44 -10.69 25.51
CA CYS A 479 11.60 -9.96 26.77
C CYS A 479 13.09 -9.84 27.16
N PRO A 480 13.88 -9.00 26.44
CA PRO A 480 15.34 -8.98 26.61
C PRO A 480 15.78 -8.53 28.00
N HIS A 481 15.15 -7.56 28.62
CA HIS A 481 15.53 -7.09 29.95
C HIS A 481 15.34 -8.18 31.02
N THR A 482 14.17 -8.81 30.99
CA THR A 482 13.86 -9.92 31.92
C THR A 482 14.75 -11.12 31.63
N GLY A 483 15.04 -11.41 30.36
CA GLY A 483 15.90 -12.52 29.96
C GLY A 483 17.35 -12.36 30.43
N GLU A 484 17.93 -11.17 30.26
CA GLU A 484 19.30 -10.87 30.75
C GLU A 484 19.39 -10.96 32.27
N GLU A 485 18.44 -10.41 33.01
CA GLU A 485 18.41 -10.49 34.46
C GLU A 485 18.34 -11.94 34.95
N LEU A 486 17.44 -12.74 34.37
CA LEU A 486 17.33 -14.16 34.72
C LEU A 486 18.59 -14.95 34.37
N TRP A 487 19.27 -14.60 33.27
CA TRP A 487 20.52 -15.21 32.84
C TRP A 487 21.67 -14.98 33.86
N GLU A 488 21.80 -13.74 34.32
CA GLU A 488 22.74 -13.37 35.37
C GLU A 488 22.42 -14.09 36.70
N MET A 489 21.15 -14.14 37.09
CA MET A 489 20.69 -14.80 38.32
C MET A 489 20.94 -16.31 38.30
N LEU A 490 20.98 -16.96 37.13
CA LEU A 490 21.41 -18.36 36.99
C LEU A 490 22.93 -18.54 37.09
N GLY A 491 23.69 -17.47 37.30
CA GLY A 491 25.14 -17.50 37.54
C GLY A 491 25.99 -17.37 36.28
N HIS A 492 25.39 -16.99 35.16
CA HIS A 492 26.14 -16.73 33.91
C HIS A 492 26.77 -15.34 33.92
N THR A 493 27.93 -15.24 33.25
CA THR A 493 28.62 -13.96 33.01
C THR A 493 28.57 -13.61 31.53
N GLY A 494 28.24 -12.41 31.20
CA GLY A 494 28.07 -11.95 29.82
C GLY A 494 26.62 -11.97 29.37
N THR A 495 26.36 -11.38 28.18
CA THR A 495 25.01 -11.26 27.65
C THR A 495 24.47 -12.55 27.06
N ILE A 496 23.19 -12.84 27.29
CA ILE A 496 22.46 -13.96 26.69
C ILE A 496 22.32 -13.82 25.16
N ALA A 497 22.47 -12.60 24.65
CA ALA A 497 22.27 -12.32 23.22
C ALA A 497 23.24 -13.07 22.29
N PHE A 498 24.40 -13.51 22.79
CA PHE A 498 25.40 -14.27 22.01
C PHE A 498 25.36 -15.78 22.28
N GLU A 499 24.43 -16.22 23.11
CA GLU A 499 24.29 -17.61 23.42
C GLU A 499 23.71 -18.44 22.27
N LYS A 500 24.14 -19.69 22.15
CA LYS A 500 23.61 -20.58 21.13
C LYS A 500 22.12 -20.86 21.37
N TRP A 501 21.35 -20.89 20.29
CA TRP A 501 19.96 -21.30 20.32
C TRP A 501 19.82 -22.74 20.85
N PRO A 502 18.78 -23.02 21.68
CA PRO A 502 18.60 -24.37 22.22
C PRO A 502 18.23 -25.37 21.11
N GLU A 503 18.76 -26.56 21.22
CA GLU A 503 18.48 -27.68 20.32
C GLU A 503 17.35 -28.57 20.87
N TYR A 504 16.65 -29.25 20.00
CA TYR A 504 15.61 -30.20 20.40
C TYR A 504 15.87 -31.60 19.87
N ASP A 505 15.42 -32.61 20.64
CA ASP A 505 15.49 -34.02 20.26
C ASP A 505 14.21 -34.41 19.50
N GLU A 506 14.34 -34.75 18.22
CA GLU A 506 13.24 -35.23 17.38
C GLU A 506 12.54 -36.47 17.93
N ALA A 507 13.26 -37.35 18.61
CA ALA A 507 12.69 -38.54 19.23
C ALA A 507 11.79 -38.20 20.41
N ALA A 508 12.15 -37.16 21.18
CA ALA A 508 11.34 -36.66 22.31
C ALA A 508 10.07 -35.93 21.89
N VAL A 509 10.03 -35.38 20.65
CA VAL A 509 8.88 -34.62 20.14
C VAL A 509 7.79 -35.51 19.58
N LYS A 510 8.07 -36.77 19.21
CA LYS A 510 7.08 -37.67 18.59
C LYS A 510 5.86 -37.84 19.49
N GLU A 511 4.71 -37.68 18.89
CA GLU A 511 3.43 -38.00 19.53
C GLU A 511 3.13 -39.49 19.30
N ASP A 512 2.82 -40.22 20.36
CA ASP A 512 2.40 -41.62 20.27
C ASP A 512 0.97 -41.73 19.67
N THR A 513 0.21 -40.64 19.72
CA THR A 513 -1.15 -40.57 19.19
C THR A 513 -1.46 -39.16 18.67
N VAL A 514 -2.21 -39.06 17.58
CA VAL A 514 -2.70 -37.80 17.00
C VAL A 514 -4.20 -37.68 17.21
N GLU A 515 -4.66 -36.56 17.74
CA GLU A 515 -6.09 -36.25 17.86
C GLU A 515 -6.63 -35.75 16.51
N ILE A 516 -7.55 -36.52 15.92
CA ILE A 516 -8.22 -36.16 14.67
C ILE A 516 -9.67 -35.73 14.96
N GLY A 517 -10.01 -34.49 14.61
CA GLY A 517 -11.37 -33.98 14.68
C GLY A 517 -12.23 -34.47 13.51
N ILE A 518 -13.28 -35.24 13.80
CA ILE A 518 -14.27 -35.63 12.80
C ILE A 518 -15.28 -34.50 12.62
N GLN A 519 -15.34 -33.96 11.42
CA GLN A 519 -16.25 -32.86 11.09
C GLN A 519 -17.42 -33.35 10.21
N ILE A 520 -18.62 -32.88 10.51
CA ILE A 520 -19.78 -33.02 9.68
C ILE A 520 -20.34 -31.63 9.39
N ASN A 521 -20.46 -31.28 8.12
CA ASN A 521 -20.89 -29.94 7.67
C ASN A 521 -20.08 -28.79 8.32
N GLY A 522 -18.73 -28.92 8.41
CA GLY A 522 -17.85 -27.91 8.96
C GLY A 522 -17.87 -27.76 10.50
N LYS A 523 -18.61 -28.62 11.21
CA LYS A 523 -18.66 -28.64 12.68
C LYS A 523 -18.01 -29.92 13.22
N VAL A 524 -17.06 -29.78 14.12
CA VAL A 524 -16.45 -30.92 14.83
C VAL A 524 -17.54 -31.62 15.64
N LYS A 525 -17.74 -32.93 15.42
CA LYS A 525 -18.72 -33.77 16.08
C LYS A 525 -18.13 -34.79 17.03
N ALA A 526 -16.92 -35.20 16.78
CA ALA A 526 -16.18 -36.11 17.63
C ALA A 526 -14.67 -35.92 17.42
N THR A 527 -13.87 -36.35 18.37
CA THR A 527 -12.41 -36.48 18.24
C THR A 527 -12.01 -37.93 18.43
N VAL A 528 -11.03 -38.39 17.66
CA VAL A 528 -10.48 -39.75 17.75
C VAL A 528 -8.98 -39.64 17.88
N MET A 529 -8.43 -40.37 18.86
CA MET A 529 -6.97 -40.51 19.01
C MET A 529 -6.51 -41.66 18.14
N LEU A 530 -5.63 -41.40 17.20
CA LEU A 530 -5.00 -42.42 16.34
C LEU A 530 -3.50 -42.52 16.66
N PRO A 531 -2.91 -43.74 16.66
CA PRO A 531 -1.48 -43.94 16.86
C PRO A 531 -0.65 -43.43 15.69
#